data_48d25dfa039fbcce6a07cb8e5dd6eeb0
#
_entry.id   48d25dfa039fbcce6a07cb8e5dd6eeb0
#
_cell.length_a   1.000
_cell.length_b   1.000
_cell.length_c   1.000
_cell.angle_alpha   90.00
_cell.angle_beta   90.00
_cell.angle_gamma   90.00
#
_symmetry.space_group_name_H-M   'P 1'
#
loop_
_entity.id
_entity.type
_entity.pdbx_description
1 polymer ?
#
loop_
_entity_poly.entity_id
_entity_poly.type
_entity_poly.pdbx_seq_one_letter_code
_entity_poly.pdbx_strand_id
1 'polypeptide(L)'
;MRIQDVAVDLVKCPLPAPFYPTWGSGLKQESVKMTVVRSISDEGLTGIGAGPATGWENVVGIHTFLKKQLIGQNPFMVERLRPAITNAKLRMGWPWMVEAALWDLVGKACGQPVYRLWGGFAEEIPVYA
;
A
#
# COMPACT_ATOMS: atom_id res chain seq x y z
N MET A 1 -13.63 -13.99 -6.78
CA MET A 1 -13.09 -13.00 -5.82
C MET A 1 -13.39 -11.60 -6.28
N ARG A 2 -13.93 -10.78 -5.40
CA ARG A 2 -14.20 -9.34 -5.59
C ARG A 2 -13.65 -8.56 -4.41
N ILE A 3 -13.27 -7.32 -4.61
CA ILE A 3 -12.90 -6.41 -3.53
C ILE A 3 -14.18 -6.04 -2.78
N GLN A 4 -14.26 -6.47 -1.53
CA GLN A 4 -15.39 -6.18 -0.65
C GLN A 4 -15.21 -4.85 0.07
N ASP A 5 -13.98 -4.57 0.52
CA ASP A 5 -13.65 -3.34 1.22
C ASP A 5 -12.22 -2.88 0.98
N VAL A 6 -11.99 -1.57 1.16
CA VAL A 6 -10.67 -0.95 1.21
C VAL A 6 -10.62 -0.10 2.47
N ALA A 7 -9.85 -0.56 3.45
CA ALA A 7 -9.60 0.17 4.69
C ALA A 7 -8.24 0.88 4.62
N VAL A 8 -8.17 2.03 5.27
CA VAL A 8 -6.95 2.83 5.35
C VAL A 8 -6.74 3.33 6.77
N ASP A 9 -5.55 3.10 7.29
CA ASP A 9 -5.17 3.46 8.65
C ASP A 9 -3.89 4.32 8.62
N LEU A 10 -3.83 5.29 9.51
CA LEU A 10 -2.62 6.04 9.80
C LEU A 10 -1.98 5.46 11.06
N VAL A 11 -0.84 4.84 10.91
CA VAL A 11 -0.14 4.13 11.99
C VAL A 11 1.10 4.92 12.40
N LYS A 12 1.31 5.07 13.71
CA LYS A 12 2.53 5.61 14.29
C LYS A 12 3.26 4.49 15.03
N CYS A 13 4.42 4.09 14.51
CA CYS A 13 5.28 3.07 15.11
C CYS A 13 6.40 3.74 15.88
N PRO A 14 6.51 3.56 17.20
CA PRO A 14 7.67 4.04 17.96
C PRO A 14 8.93 3.30 17.53
N LEU A 15 10.05 4.01 17.46
CA LEU A 15 11.35 3.40 17.23
C LEU A 15 11.93 2.87 18.55
N PRO A 16 12.68 1.75 18.54
CA PRO A 16 13.35 1.22 19.75
C PRO A 16 14.37 2.20 20.34
N ALA A 17 14.98 3.01 19.50
CA ALA A 17 15.88 4.10 19.87
C ALA A 17 15.68 5.27 18.89
N PRO A 18 16.00 6.50 19.29
CA PRO A 18 15.94 7.65 18.40
C PRO A 18 16.86 7.48 17.20
N PHE A 19 16.37 7.77 16.01
CA PHE A 19 17.14 7.79 14.77
C PHE A 19 17.49 9.23 14.39
N TYR A 20 18.74 9.46 14.02
CA TYR A 20 19.25 10.75 13.56
C TYR A 20 19.67 10.62 12.10
N PRO A 21 18.82 11.03 11.14
CA PRO A 21 19.13 10.89 9.73
C PRO A 21 20.29 11.78 9.30
N THR A 22 21.25 11.24 8.56
CA THR A 22 22.43 11.98 8.08
C THR A 22 22.07 13.09 7.08
N TRP A 23 20.95 12.93 6.37
CA TRP A 23 20.42 13.91 5.41
C TRP A 23 19.61 15.03 6.05
N GLY A 24 19.38 14.97 7.34
CA GLY A 24 18.59 15.97 8.08
C GLY A 24 19.30 16.42 9.37
N SER A 25 20.20 17.41 9.26
CA SER A 25 20.91 17.94 10.42
C SER A 25 19.94 18.42 11.51
N GLY A 26 20.12 17.90 12.74
CA GLY A 26 19.30 18.26 13.91
C GLY A 26 17.93 17.58 13.97
N LEU A 27 17.56 16.76 13.00
CA LEU A 27 16.33 15.98 13.06
C LEU A 27 16.51 14.78 14.00
N LYS A 28 15.55 14.61 14.90
CA LYS A 28 15.43 13.46 15.78
C LYS A 28 14.12 12.76 15.47
N GLN A 29 14.19 11.52 15.04
CA GLN A 29 13.00 10.68 14.78
C GLN A 29 12.84 9.67 15.92
N GLU A 30 11.72 9.71 16.62
CA GLU A 30 11.37 8.77 17.68
C GLU A 30 10.26 7.81 17.26
N SER A 31 9.67 8.04 16.09
CA SER A 31 8.63 7.20 15.53
C SER A 31 8.58 7.33 14.00
N VAL A 32 8.11 6.27 13.34
CA VAL A 32 7.76 6.29 11.92
C VAL A 32 6.24 6.36 11.80
N LYS A 33 5.75 7.26 10.95
CA LYS A 33 4.33 7.32 10.58
C LYS A 33 4.15 6.67 9.22
N MET A 34 3.17 5.78 9.12
CA MET A 34 2.86 5.04 7.89
C MET A 34 1.37 5.11 7.58
N THR A 35 1.05 5.21 6.31
CA THR A 35 -0.30 4.91 5.82
C THR A 35 -0.34 3.44 5.45
N VAL A 36 -1.26 2.69 6.05
CA VAL A 36 -1.48 1.27 5.79
C VAL A 36 -2.82 1.10 5.09
N VAL A 37 -2.81 0.44 3.94
CA VAL A 37 -4.01 0.13 3.17
C VAL A 37 -4.25 -1.37 3.22
N ARG A 38 -5.49 -1.76 3.48
CA ARG A 38 -5.95 -3.14 3.44
C ARG A 38 -7.01 -3.29 2.36
N SER A 39 -6.76 -4.11 1.36
CA SER A 39 -7.74 -4.52 0.36
C SER A 39 -8.34 -5.87 0.78
N ILE A 40 -9.62 -5.88 1.11
CA ILE A 40 -10.33 -7.02 1.67
C ILE A 40 -11.22 -7.62 0.58
N SER A 41 -11.10 -8.93 0.36
CA SER A 41 -11.93 -9.65 -0.60
C SER A 41 -13.19 -10.24 0.04
N ASP A 42 -14.19 -10.54 -0.80
CA ASP A 42 -15.40 -11.29 -0.44
C ASP A 42 -15.14 -12.75 -0.05
N GLU A 43 -13.92 -13.24 -0.28
CA GLU A 43 -13.47 -14.58 0.12
C GLU A 43 -12.64 -14.59 1.41
N GLY A 44 -12.59 -13.46 2.12
CA GLY A 44 -11.91 -13.32 3.42
C GLY A 44 -10.40 -13.10 3.36
N LEU A 45 -9.80 -13.00 2.16
CA LEU A 45 -8.40 -12.66 2.02
C LEU A 45 -8.19 -11.15 2.17
N THR A 46 -7.06 -10.76 2.76
CA THR A 46 -6.68 -9.36 2.93
C THR A 46 -5.28 -9.12 2.37
N GLY A 47 -5.19 -8.24 1.39
CA GLY A 47 -3.92 -7.71 0.89
C GLY A 47 -3.55 -6.42 1.63
N ILE A 48 -2.26 -6.23 1.91
CA ILE A 48 -1.73 -5.11 2.66
C ILE A 48 -0.69 -4.36 1.81
N GLY A 49 -0.83 -3.04 1.78
CA GLY A 49 0.19 -2.13 1.25
C GLY A 49 0.44 -1.01 2.23
N ALA A 50 1.70 -0.63 2.41
CA ALA A 50 2.06 0.42 3.34
C ALA A 50 3.10 1.37 2.74
N GLY A 51 3.02 2.63 3.11
CA GLY A 51 3.95 3.66 2.68
C GLY A 51 4.10 4.77 3.70
N PRO A 52 5.07 5.68 3.51
CA PRO A 52 5.20 6.84 4.37
C PRO A 52 3.89 7.60 4.48
N ALA A 53 3.56 8.08 5.68
CA ALA A 53 2.40 8.93 5.87
C ALA A 53 2.65 10.30 5.22
N THR A 54 2.02 10.54 4.08
CA THR A 54 2.13 11.78 3.32
C THR A 54 1.08 12.82 3.71
N GLY A 55 0.24 12.51 4.71
CA GLY A 55 -0.78 13.40 5.24
C GLY A 55 -2.18 12.78 5.24
N TRP A 56 -3.13 13.54 5.80
CA TRP A 56 -4.54 13.16 5.85
C TRP A 56 -5.19 13.07 4.47
N GLU A 57 -4.65 13.77 3.48
CA GLU A 57 -5.16 13.81 2.11
C GLU A 57 -5.22 12.40 1.51
N ASN A 58 -4.18 11.59 1.72
CA ASN A 58 -4.18 10.20 1.28
C ASN A 58 -5.27 9.38 1.96
N VAL A 59 -5.38 9.50 3.29
CA VAL A 59 -6.39 8.75 4.06
C VAL A 59 -7.80 9.12 3.61
N VAL A 60 -8.09 10.41 3.57
CA VAL A 60 -9.41 10.92 3.16
C VAL A 60 -9.69 10.59 1.70
N GLY A 61 -8.73 10.80 0.82
CA GLY A 61 -8.89 10.57 -0.62
C GLY A 61 -9.09 9.09 -0.96
N ILE A 62 -8.34 8.18 -0.31
CA ILE A 62 -8.57 6.74 -0.50
C ILE A 62 -9.97 6.37 -0.04
N HIS A 63 -10.38 6.83 1.14
CA HIS A 63 -11.68 6.48 1.72
C HIS A 63 -12.86 7.07 0.93
N THR A 64 -12.79 8.35 0.54
CA THR A 64 -13.92 9.05 -0.07
C THR A 64 -14.02 8.88 -1.57
N PHE A 65 -12.89 8.73 -2.24
CA PHE A 65 -12.82 8.73 -3.71
C PHE A 65 -12.42 7.36 -4.27
N LEU A 66 -11.25 6.82 -3.87
CA LEU A 66 -10.68 5.65 -4.53
C LEU A 66 -11.42 4.35 -4.15
N LYS A 67 -11.78 4.20 -2.88
CA LYS A 67 -12.54 3.04 -2.38
C LYS A 67 -13.78 2.74 -3.23
N LYS A 68 -14.56 3.76 -3.59
CA LYS A 68 -15.79 3.62 -4.39
C LYS A 68 -15.53 3.05 -5.78
N GLN A 69 -14.34 3.26 -6.34
CA GLN A 69 -13.96 2.77 -7.66
C GLN A 69 -13.42 1.35 -7.62
N LEU A 70 -12.96 0.88 -6.46
CA LEU A 70 -12.36 -0.43 -6.26
C LEU A 70 -13.35 -1.48 -5.77
N ILE A 71 -14.32 -1.10 -4.93
CA ILE A 71 -15.34 -2.04 -4.42
C ILE A 71 -16.07 -2.71 -5.58
N GLY A 72 -16.27 -4.02 -5.46
CA GLY A 72 -16.91 -4.88 -6.45
C GLY A 72 -16.03 -5.23 -7.65
N GLN A 73 -14.85 -4.63 -7.80
CA GLN A 73 -13.92 -4.96 -8.87
C GLN A 73 -13.20 -6.29 -8.60
N ASN A 74 -12.74 -6.91 -9.68
CA ASN A 74 -11.90 -8.10 -9.60
C ASN A 74 -10.44 -7.67 -9.33
N PRO A 75 -9.82 -8.06 -8.20
CA PRO A 75 -8.46 -7.67 -7.86
C PRO A 75 -7.40 -8.22 -8.81
N PHE A 76 -7.68 -9.30 -9.55
CA PHE A 76 -6.76 -9.80 -10.58
C PHE A 76 -6.62 -8.87 -11.79
N MET A 77 -7.52 -7.90 -11.94
CA MET A 77 -7.47 -6.94 -13.04
C MET A 77 -6.69 -5.67 -12.63
N VAL A 78 -5.51 -5.82 -12.02
CA VAL A 78 -4.72 -4.70 -11.48
C VAL A 78 -4.46 -3.64 -12.54
N GLU A 79 -4.08 -4.03 -13.75
CA GLU A 79 -3.81 -3.08 -14.85
C GLU A 79 -5.05 -2.27 -15.24
N ARG A 80 -6.24 -2.85 -15.15
CA ARG A 80 -7.51 -2.14 -15.37
C ARG A 80 -7.82 -1.13 -14.26
N LEU A 81 -7.40 -1.42 -13.03
CA LEU A 81 -7.62 -0.57 -11.85
C LEU A 81 -6.55 0.53 -11.73
N ARG A 82 -5.36 0.31 -12.29
CA ARG A 82 -4.22 1.25 -12.23
C ARG A 82 -4.56 2.68 -12.68
N PRO A 83 -5.30 2.93 -13.77
CA PRO A 83 -5.67 4.29 -14.15
C PRO A 83 -6.46 5.05 -13.07
N ALA A 84 -7.36 4.37 -12.35
CA ALA A 84 -8.09 4.99 -11.24
C ALA A 84 -7.14 5.40 -10.09
N ILE A 85 -6.19 4.50 -9.75
CA ILE A 85 -5.18 4.75 -8.71
C ILE A 85 -4.24 5.87 -9.14
N THR A 86 -3.75 5.84 -10.39
CA THR A 86 -2.83 6.85 -10.92
C THR A 86 -3.48 8.23 -11.02
N ASN A 87 -4.73 8.31 -11.47
CA ASN A 87 -5.45 9.58 -11.58
C ASN A 87 -5.80 10.17 -10.21
N ALA A 88 -5.95 9.33 -9.20
CA ALA A 88 -6.20 9.76 -7.83
C ALA A 88 -5.08 10.65 -7.28
N LYS A 89 -3.83 10.51 -7.77
CA LYS A 89 -2.68 11.36 -7.38
C LYS A 89 -2.96 12.86 -7.51
N LEU A 90 -3.79 13.26 -8.44
CA LEU A 90 -4.16 14.67 -8.65
C LEU A 90 -4.99 15.26 -7.50
N ARG A 91 -5.56 14.41 -6.65
CA ARG A 91 -6.49 14.79 -5.57
C ARG A 91 -5.95 14.50 -4.17
N MET A 92 -5.05 13.50 -4.04
CA MET A 92 -4.66 12.98 -2.73
C MET A 92 -3.17 12.65 -2.59
N GLY A 93 -2.32 13.12 -3.50
CA GLY A 93 -0.93 12.65 -3.59
C GLY A 93 -0.87 11.22 -4.18
N TRP A 94 0.29 10.58 -4.13
CA TRP A 94 0.50 9.28 -4.79
C TRP A 94 0.01 8.10 -3.93
N PRO A 95 -1.14 7.47 -4.21
CA PRO A 95 -1.67 6.37 -3.40
C PRO A 95 -1.14 4.99 -3.83
N TRP A 96 0.15 4.86 -4.15
CA TRP A 96 0.77 3.62 -4.63
C TRP A 96 0.60 2.43 -3.66
N MET A 97 0.42 2.69 -2.36
CA MET A 97 0.16 1.64 -1.37
C MET A 97 -1.16 0.90 -1.63
N VAL A 98 -2.09 1.50 -2.36
CA VAL A 98 -3.33 0.82 -2.78
C VAL A 98 -3.02 -0.25 -3.83
N GLU A 99 -2.16 0.06 -4.81
CA GLU A 99 -1.72 -0.91 -5.81
C GLU A 99 -0.91 -2.04 -5.16
N ALA A 100 -0.03 -1.71 -4.21
CA ALA A 100 0.70 -2.72 -3.43
C ALA A 100 -0.24 -3.66 -2.67
N ALA A 101 -1.31 -3.13 -2.06
CA ALA A 101 -2.32 -3.94 -1.38
C ALA A 101 -3.09 -4.86 -2.35
N LEU A 102 -3.35 -4.42 -3.57
CA LEU A 102 -3.98 -5.27 -4.60
C LEU A 102 -3.05 -6.41 -5.02
N TRP A 103 -1.77 -6.12 -5.25
CA TRP A 103 -0.80 -7.16 -5.61
C TRP A 103 -0.57 -8.16 -4.48
N ASP A 104 -0.53 -7.71 -3.21
CA ASP A 104 -0.44 -8.61 -2.06
C ASP A 104 -1.68 -9.51 -1.95
N LEU A 105 -2.87 -8.96 -2.21
CA LEU A 105 -4.11 -9.73 -2.26
C LEU A 105 -4.06 -10.80 -3.38
N VAL A 106 -3.61 -10.43 -4.56
CA VAL A 106 -3.44 -11.36 -5.70
C VAL A 106 -2.41 -12.44 -5.37
N GLY A 107 -1.27 -12.06 -4.77
CA GLY A 107 -0.23 -13.00 -4.34
C GLY A 107 -0.76 -14.04 -3.37
N LYS A 108 -1.52 -13.60 -2.36
CA LYS A 108 -2.17 -14.47 -1.37
C LYS A 108 -3.21 -15.40 -2.01
N ALA A 109 -4.01 -14.88 -2.92
CA ALA A 109 -5.00 -15.68 -3.65
C ALA A 109 -4.37 -16.75 -4.54
N CYS A 110 -3.19 -16.46 -5.13
CA CYS A 110 -2.42 -17.41 -5.93
C CYS A 110 -1.53 -18.34 -5.10
N GLY A 111 -1.38 -18.11 -3.79
CA GLY A 111 -0.41 -18.82 -2.95
C GLY A 111 1.05 -18.60 -3.40
N GLN A 112 1.33 -17.46 -4.03
CA GLN A 112 2.64 -17.13 -4.59
C GLN A 112 3.11 -15.73 -4.15
N PRO A 113 4.42 -15.55 -3.89
CA PRO A 113 4.95 -14.22 -3.68
C PRO A 113 4.89 -13.40 -4.97
N VAL A 114 4.63 -12.10 -4.82
CA VAL A 114 4.37 -11.19 -5.96
C VAL A 114 5.50 -11.18 -6.99
N TYR A 115 6.77 -11.27 -6.54
CA TYR A 115 7.90 -11.28 -7.47
C TYR A 115 7.85 -12.43 -8.48
N ARG A 116 7.31 -13.60 -8.07
CA ARG A 116 7.11 -14.75 -8.98
C ARG A 116 6.00 -14.49 -10.00
N LEU A 117 4.93 -13.83 -9.58
CA LEU A 117 3.84 -13.44 -10.48
C LEU A 117 4.30 -12.43 -11.54
N TRP A 118 5.34 -11.65 -11.23
CA TRP A 118 5.96 -10.71 -12.16
C TRP A 118 7.11 -11.30 -13.00
N GLY A 119 7.30 -12.63 -12.95
CA GLY A 119 8.28 -13.34 -13.76
C GLY A 119 9.59 -13.69 -13.06
N GLY A 120 9.80 -13.28 -11.82
CA GLY A 120 10.90 -13.70 -10.96
C GLY A 120 12.30 -13.57 -11.57
N PHE A 121 13.03 -12.50 -11.26
CA PHE A 121 14.41 -12.34 -11.74
C PHE A 121 15.44 -12.90 -10.76
N ALA A 122 15.24 -12.70 -9.46
CA ALA A 122 16.16 -13.14 -8.41
C ALA A 122 15.39 -13.55 -7.14
N GLU A 123 15.89 -14.55 -6.43
CA GLU A 123 15.34 -14.98 -5.14
C GLU A 123 15.94 -14.20 -3.97
N GLU A 124 17.14 -13.66 -4.15
CA GLU A 124 17.87 -12.87 -3.17
C GLU A 124 18.27 -11.51 -3.77
N ILE A 125 18.18 -10.46 -2.97
CA ILE A 125 18.59 -9.11 -3.34
C ILE A 125 19.57 -8.61 -2.29
N PRO A 126 20.80 -8.17 -2.68
CA PRO A 126 21.72 -7.56 -1.74
C PRO A 126 21.15 -6.27 -1.19
N VAL A 127 21.20 -6.11 0.13
CA VAL A 127 20.75 -4.88 0.82
C VAL A 127 21.90 -4.33 1.67
N TYR A 128 21.87 -3.03 1.91
CA TYR A 128 22.74 -2.39 2.89
C TYR A 128 21.88 -1.84 4.03
N ALA A 129 22.44 -1.80 5.23
CA ALA A 129 21.83 -1.26 6.44
C ALA A 129 22.55 0.03 6.87
#